data_8e579ae8dc5bbc7642c9d4282f7286c3
#
_entry.id   8e579ae8dc5bbc7642c9d4282f7286c3
#
_cell.length_a   1.000
_cell.length_b   1.000
_cell.length_c   1.000
_cell.angle_alpha   90.00
_cell.angle_beta   90.00
_cell.angle_gamma   90.00
#
_symmetry.space_group_name_H-M   'P 1'
#
loop_
_entity.id
_entity.type
_entity.pdbx_description
1 polymer ?
#
loop_
_entity_poly.entity_id
_entity_poly.type
_entity_poly.pdbx_seq_one_letter_code
_entity_poly.pdbx_strand_id
1 'polypeptide(L)'
;MSPSSRAVTQMFRGLASRPFLWYTAKKGGIRLRLSTVVKRTLLTLGAPLRHLQGHPAPQVEHIPIYIQGLPAAFSGYRIAVVADLHLPHSLSSPQQVADAVQDAAPDCIFIAGDLANRYAHFDKDGIDAFLAALTAIAPCVAVIGNHERGVYRENYRAAMQKAGIPLMENRFETLERGGQTLPVYGVGYPPKTVTATDVPALLLLHHPEDAAAFKSAGFSLAVCGHAHGGQIGLGKRGLYAPGQGFFPQYVSGLYTVGDMALVVSRGLGDSSLSLRLHNPPHLPVLTLYGK
;
A
#
# COMPACT_ATOMS: atom_id res chain seq x y z
N MET A 1 -37.95 -18.89 -17.69
CA MET A 1 -36.78 -18.75 -16.81
C MET A 1 -35.61 -19.47 -17.46
N SER A 2 -34.65 -18.74 -17.96
CA SER A 2 -33.54 -19.24 -18.81
C SER A 2 -32.40 -19.79 -17.96
N PRO A 3 -31.63 -20.79 -18.43
CA PRO A 3 -30.59 -21.49 -17.67
C PRO A 3 -29.30 -20.69 -17.41
N SER A 4 -29.23 -19.43 -17.84
CA SER A 4 -28.01 -18.62 -17.82
C SER A 4 -27.67 -17.95 -16.48
N SER A 5 -28.61 -17.90 -15.53
CA SER A 5 -28.39 -17.21 -14.23
C SER A 5 -27.72 -18.09 -13.16
N ARG A 6 -27.67 -19.40 -13.35
CA ARG A 6 -27.03 -20.32 -12.35
C ARG A 6 -25.52 -20.48 -12.52
N ALA A 7 -25.00 -20.27 -13.72
CA ALA A 7 -23.56 -20.45 -13.98
C ALA A 7 -22.70 -19.31 -13.40
N VAL A 8 -23.20 -18.08 -13.39
CA VAL A 8 -22.47 -16.91 -12.87
C VAL A 8 -22.41 -16.92 -11.34
N THR A 9 -23.44 -17.43 -10.64
CA THR A 9 -23.45 -17.48 -9.17
C THR A 9 -22.55 -18.56 -8.58
N GLN A 10 -22.23 -19.63 -9.34
CA GLN A 10 -21.32 -20.68 -8.90
C GLN A 10 -19.83 -20.30 -9.04
N MET A 11 -19.49 -19.36 -9.94
CA MET A 11 -18.10 -18.95 -10.17
C MET A 11 -17.53 -18.06 -9.05
N PHE A 12 -18.39 -17.39 -8.27
CA PHE A 12 -17.97 -16.47 -7.19
C PHE A 12 -18.06 -17.05 -5.77
N ARG A 13 -18.67 -18.21 -5.57
CA ARG A 13 -18.68 -18.89 -4.26
C ARG A 13 -17.36 -19.60 -3.90
N GLY A 14 -16.42 -19.72 -4.84
CA GLY A 14 -15.12 -20.36 -4.65
C GLY A 14 -14.01 -19.48 -4.10
N LEU A 15 -14.17 -18.16 -4.03
CA LEU A 15 -13.11 -17.22 -3.65
C LEU A 15 -13.12 -16.78 -2.17
N ALA A 16 -14.17 -17.11 -1.41
CA ALA A 16 -14.37 -16.62 -0.05
C ALA A 16 -13.88 -17.54 1.08
N SER A 17 -13.36 -18.73 0.79
CA SER A 17 -12.98 -19.70 1.84
C SER A 17 -11.82 -20.59 1.45
N ARG A 18 -10.64 -20.03 1.17
CA ARG A 18 -9.45 -20.88 1.05
C ARG A 18 -8.30 -20.31 1.85
N PRO A 19 -7.88 -21.00 2.92
CA PRO A 19 -6.61 -20.73 3.55
C PRO A 19 -5.51 -21.07 2.55
N PHE A 20 -4.51 -20.24 2.50
CA PHE A 20 -3.17 -20.31 1.92
C PHE A 20 -2.71 -21.68 1.35
N LEU A 21 -3.35 -22.21 0.31
CA LEU A 21 -2.97 -23.48 -0.33
C LEU A 21 -3.44 -23.50 -1.78
N TRP A 22 -2.82 -22.70 -2.66
CA TRP A 22 -2.99 -22.89 -4.10
C TRP A 22 -1.71 -22.62 -4.86
N TYR A 23 -0.92 -23.64 -4.98
CA TYR A 23 -0.26 -24.11 -6.18
C TYR A 23 0.15 -25.57 -5.97
N THR A 24 -0.75 -26.51 -6.18
CA THR A 24 -0.41 -27.90 -6.37
C THR A 24 -0.55 -28.26 -7.84
N ALA A 25 0.49 -27.99 -8.62
CA ALA A 25 0.76 -28.83 -9.78
C ALA A 25 1.36 -30.13 -9.24
N LYS A 26 0.70 -31.24 -9.50
CA LYS A 26 1.20 -32.59 -9.24
C LYS A 26 2.60 -32.76 -9.85
N LYS A 27 3.63 -32.73 -9.00
CA LYS A 27 4.90 -33.46 -9.11
C LYS A 27 5.76 -33.19 -7.87
N GLY A 28 5.90 -34.19 -7.02
CA GLY A 28 7.04 -34.46 -6.13
C GLY A 28 7.42 -33.40 -5.08
N GLY A 29 7.07 -33.62 -3.86
CA GLY A 29 7.54 -33.27 -2.51
C GLY A 29 8.72 -32.33 -2.20
N ILE A 30 9.40 -31.72 -3.16
CA ILE A 30 10.62 -30.94 -2.95
C ILE A 30 10.38 -29.43 -2.86
N ARG A 31 9.36 -28.88 -3.52
CA ARG A 31 9.14 -27.42 -3.56
C ARG A 31 8.69 -26.78 -2.23
N LEU A 32 7.92 -27.48 -1.44
CA LEU A 32 7.44 -26.97 -0.13
C LEU A 32 8.58 -26.88 0.92
N ARG A 33 9.55 -27.78 0.87
CA ARG A 33 10.71 -27.76 1.78
C ARG A 33 11.72 -26.66 1.42
N LEU A 34 11.92 -26.37 0.14
CA LEU A 34 12.86 -25.33 -0.30
C LEU A 34 12.41 -23.93 0.10
N SER A 35 11.11 -23.62 -0.02
CA SER A 35 10.58 -22.32 0.41
C SER A 35 10.67 -22.12 1.93
N THR A 36 10.46 -23.17 2.72
CA THR A 36 10.56 -23.11 4.18
C THR A 36 12.01 -23.00 4.64
N VAL A 37 12.94 -23.70 3.98
CA VAL A 37 14.37 -23.63 4.27
C VAL A 37 14.91 -22.24 3.88
N VAL A 38 14.61 -21.75 2.69
CA VAL A 38 15.02 -20.41 2.24
C VAL A 38 14.47 -19.34 3.18
N LYS A 39 13.19 -19.43 3.59
CA LYS A 39 12.59 -18.50 4.54
C LYS A 39 13.26 -18.56 5.92
N ARG A 40 13.56 -19.76 6.45
CA ARG A 40 14.29 -19.92 7.71
C ARG A 40 15.72 -19.39 7.60
N THR A 41 16.44 -19.69 6.53
CA THR A 41 17.83 -19.21 6.32
C THR A 41 17.85 -17.67 6.22
N LEU A 42 16.92 -17.07 5.49
CA LEU A 42 16.81 -15.60 5.39
C LEU A 42 16.44 -14.97 6.74
N LEU A 43 15.58 -15.60 7.55
CA LEU A 43 15.26 -15.15 8.90
C LEU A 43 16.47 -15.25 9.84
N THR A 44 17.23 -16.34 9.77
CA THR A 44 18.40 -16.57 10.63
C THR A 44 19.56 -15.64 10.28
N LEU A 45 19.77 -15.32 9.01
CA LEU A 45 20.81 -14.41 8.54
C LEU A 45 20.39 -12.92 8.63
N GLY A 46 19.10 -12.63 8.56
CA GLY A 46 18.57 -11.25 8.59
C GLY A 46 18.60 -10.63 9.98
N ALA A 47 18.38 -11.40 11.03
CA ALA A 47 18.31 -10.89 12.39
C ALA A 47 19.61 -10.18 12.87
N PRO A 48 20.82 -10.73 12.68
CA PRO A 48 22.05 -10.02 13.05
C PRO A 48 22.37 -8.82 12.15
N LEU A 49 22.00 -8.84 10.87
CA LEU A 49 22.24 -7.72 9.95
C LEU A 49 21.35 -6.51 10.25
N ARG A 50 20.18 -6.70 10.83
CA ARG A 50 19.27 -5.62 11.24
C ARG A 50 19.90 -4.68 12.28
N HIS A 51 20.61 -5.23 13.25
CA HIS A 51 21.30 -4.43 14.27
C HIS A 51 22.44 -3.55 13.71
N LEU A 52 22.95 -3.88 12.52
CA LEU A 52 23.99 -3.11 11.83
C LEU A 52 23.41 -2.00 10.95
N GLN A 53 22.12 -2.03 10.60
CA GLN A 53 21.52 -1.05 9.67
C GLN A 53 21.01 0.23 10.37
N GLY A 54 20.83 0.23 11.69
CA GLY A 54 20.27 1.37 12.43
C GLY A 54 18.84 1.67 11.98
N HIS A 55 18.42 2.94 12.15
CA HIS A 55 17.15 3.46 11.63
C HIS A 55 17.43 4.44 10.48
N PRO A 56 17.54 3.98 9.24
CA PRO A 56 17.80 4.87 8.11
C PRO A 56 16.62 5.79 7.86
N ALA A 57 16.89 7.05 7.54
CA ALA A 57 15.87 7.97 7.06
C ALA A 57 15.23 7.44 5.75
N PRO A 58 13.96 7.72 5.50
CA PRO A 58 13.32 7.29 4.27
C PRO A 58 13.92 8.00 3.06
N GLN A 59 14.09 7.25 1.97
CA GLN A 59 14.44 7.82 0.68
C GLN A 59 13.22 8.49 0.07
N VAL A 60 13.25 9.81 -0.08
CA VAL A 60 12.20 10.58 -0.76
C VAL A 60 12.40 10.44 -2.27
N GLU A 61 11.34 10.02 -2.98
CA GLU A 61 11.32 9.92 -4.44
C GLU A 61 10.20 10.80 -5.01
N HIS A 62 10.55 11.82 -5.79
CA HIS A 62 9.60 12.69 -6.47
C HIS A 62 9.18 12.08 -7.80
N ILE A 63 7.87 11.82 -7.97
CA ILE A 63 7.31 11.14 -9.13
C ILE A 63 6.28 12.06 -9.80
N PRO A 64 6.55 12.60 -11.00
CA PRO A 64 5.56 13.37 -11.74
C PRO A 64 4.49 12.42 -12.32
N ILE A 65 3.22 12.76 -12.13
CA ILE A 65 2.06 12.01 -12.62
C ILE A 65 1.25 12.90 -13.55
N TYR A 66 1.12 12.47 -14.79
CA TYR A 66 0.36 13.20 -15.81
C TYR A 66 -1.02 12.57 -15.99
N ILE A 67 -2.07 13.36 -15.73
CA ILE A 67 -3.46 12.92 -15.73
C ILE A 67 -4.24 13.71 -16.80
N GLN A 68 -4.88 12.99 -17.72
CA GLN A 68 -5.76 13.59 -18.69
C GLN A 68 -7.03 14.12 -18.01
N GLY A 69 -7.41 15.37 -18.30
CA GLY A 69 -8.58 16.00 -17.71
C GLY A 69 -8.43 16.36 -16.23
N LEU A 70 -7.20 16.41 -15.69
CA LEU A 70 -6.96 16.88 -14.33
C LEU A 70 -7.52 18.29 -14.14
N PRO A 71 -8.35 18.55 -13.11
CA PRO A 71 -8.81 19.92 -12.83
C PRO A 71 -7.64 20.86 -12.64
N ALA A 72 -7.69 22.05 -13.24
CA ALA A 72 -6.53 22.96 -13.31
C ALA A 72 -5.96 23.34 -11.94
N ALA A 73 -6.81 23.44 -10.92
CA ALA A 73 -6.38 23.71 -9.55
C ALA A 73 -5.45 22.63 -8.97
N PHE A 74 -5.50 21.40 -9.49
CA PHE A 74 -4.65 20.30 -9.03
C PHE A 74 -3.32 20.18 -9.79
N SER A 75 -3.04 21.05 -10.76
CA SER A 75 -1.71 21.11 -11.37
C SER A 75 -0.67 21.54 -10.32
N GLY A 76 0.38 20.74 -10.15
CA GLY A 76 1.37 20.91 -9.10
C GLY A 76 0.95 20.39 -7.72
N TYR A 77 -0.21 19.71 -7.58
CA TYR A 77 -0.67 19.13 -6.31
C TYR A 77 0.24 17.98 -5.89
N ARG A 78 0.74 18.04 -4.66
CA ARG A 78 1.69 17.06 -4.11
C ARG A 78 1.02 16.12 -3.13
N ILE A 79 1.24 14.82 -3.31
CA ILE A 79 0.73 13.76 -2.45
C ILE A 79 1.92 12.99 -1.89
N ALA A 80 2.13 13.00 -0.57
CA ALA A 80 3.08 12.10 0.09
C ALA A 80 2.42 10.75 0.39
N VAL A 81 3.13 9.63 0.13
CA VAL A 81 2.61 8.28 0.32
C VAL A 81 3.28 7.60 1.50
N VAL A 82 2.54 7.40 2.57
CA VAL A 82 2.97 6.68 3.78
C VAL A 82 2.39 5.27 3.75
N ALA A 83 3.23 4.24 3.78
CA ALA A 83 2.81 2.84 3.74
C ALA A 83 3.75 1.95 4.57
N ASP A 84 3.21 0.87 5.10
CA ASP A 84 3.98 -0.26 5.65
C ASP A 84 4.99 0.19 6.73
N LEU A 85 4.56 0.98 7.71
CA LEU A 85 5.42 1.46 8.80
C LEU A 85 5.68 0.36 9.85
N HIS A 86 4.68 -0.47 10.13
CA HIS A 86 4.75 -1.65 10.99
C HIS A 86 5.18 -1.37 12.44
N LEU A 87 4.62 -0.34 13.07
CA LEU A 87 4.87 -0.06 14.49
C LEU A 87 4.51 -1.27 15.40
N PRO A 88 5.29 -1.50 16.46
CA PRO A 88 6.42 -0.71 16.98
C PRO A 88 7.78 -1.01 16.32
N HIS A 89 7.84 -1.87 15.33
CA HIS A 89 9.09 -2.37 14.72
C HIS A 89 9.38 -1.73 13.35
N SER A 90 9.15 -0.41 13.24
CA SER A 90 9.45 0.33 12.01
C SER A 90 10.96 0.36 11.69
N LEU A 91 11.32 0.41 10.41
CA LEU A 91 12.71 0.56 9.99
C LEU A 91 13.17 2.02 10.08
N SER A 92 12.40 2.96 9.50
CA SER A 92 12.56 4.39 9.80
C SER A 92 11.75 4.74 11.05
N SER A 93 12.29 5.58 11.91
CA SER A 93 11.51 6.03 13.08
C SER A 93 10.31 6.88 12.64
N PRO A 94 9.19 6.91 13.41
CA PRO A 94 8.05 7.76 13.11
C PRO A 94 8.44 9.24 12.93
N GLN A 95 9.38 9.73 13.74
CA GLN A 95 9.88 11.10 13.65
C GLN A 95 10.61 11.35 12.32
N GLN A 96 11.52 10.47 11.91
CA GLN A 96 12.22 10.60 10.62
C GLN A 96 11.26 10.60 9.43
N VAL A 97 10.17 9.82 9.53
CA VAL A 97 9.12 9.81 8.48
C VAL A 97 8.36 11.13 8.49
N ALA A 98 7.94 11.63 9.66
CA ALA A 98 7.23 12.89 9.77
C ALA A 98 8.08 14.06 9.26
N ASP A 99 9.37 14.12 9.63
CA ASP A 99 10.32 15.13 9.15
C ASP A 99 10.44 15.11 7.62
N ALA A 100 10.59 13.91 7.01
CA ALA A 100 10.69 13.76 5.58
C ALA A 100 9.38 14.15 4.84
N VAL A 101 8.22 13.87 5.44
CA VAL A 101 6.91 14.31 4.92
C VAL A 101 6.79 15.84 5.00
N GLN A 102 7.20 16.44 6.12
CA GLN A 102 7.18 17.89 6.30
C GLN A 102 8.08 18.60 5.29
N ASP A 103 9.30 18.10 5.08
CA ASP A 103 10.25 18.65 4.10
C ASP A 103 9.74 18.53 2.67
N ALA A 104 8.99 17.48 2.36
CA ALA A 104 8.34 17.31 1.06
C ALA A 104 7.19 18.30 0.83
N ALA A 105 6.68 18.94 1.87
CA ALA A 105 5.58 19.90 1.87
C ALA A 105 4.40 19.46 0.98
N PRO A 106 3.73 18.32 1.29
CA PRO A 106 2.64 17.82 0.49
C PRO A 106 1.35 18.64 0.72
N ASP A 107 0.48 18.65 -0.28
CA ASP A 107 -0.88 19.18 -0.16
C ASP A 107 -1.83 18.16 0.51
N CYS A 108 -1.49 16.87 0.42
CA CYS A 108 -2.24 15.77 1.04
C CYS A 108 -1.32 14.58 1.33
N ILE A 109 -1.67 13.77 2.33
CA ILE A 109 -0.96 12.54 2.69
C ILE A 109 -1.87 11.33 2.47
N PHE A 110 -1.41 10.38 1.65
CA PHE A 110 -2.09 9.10 1.44
C PHE A 110 -1.46 8.04 2.34
N ILE A 111 -2.26 7.47 3.25
CA ILE A 111 -1.85 6.36 4.13
C ILE A 111 -2.35 5.06 3.51
N ALA A 112 -1.43 4.31 2.90
CA ALA A 112 -1.76 3.12 2.13
C ALA A 112 -1.79 1.82 2.98
N GLY A 113 -1.99 1.92 4.30
CA GLY A 113 -2.16 0.79 5.22
C GLY A 113 -0.86 0.27 5.83
N ASP A 114 -0.99 -0.75 6.67
CA ASP A 114 0.07 -1.45 7.39
C ASP A 114 0.94 -0.50 8.27
N LEU A 115 0.30 0.44 9.01
CA LEU A 115 0.96 1.22 10.05
C LEU A 115 1.24 0.38 11.29
N ALA A 116 0.37 -0.58 11.62
CA ALA A 116 0.53 -1.52 12.72
C ALA A 116 1.19 -2.82 12.26
N ASN A 117 1.89 -3.50 13.18
CA ASN A 117 2.44 -4.83 12.94
C ASN A 117 1.58 -5.90 13.64
N ARG A 118 0.89 -6.76 12.90
CA ARG A 118 0.04 -7.81 13.45
C ARG A 118 0.78 -8.88 14.27
N TYR A 119 2.10 -8.93 14.15
CA TYR A 119 2.96 -9.89 14.90
C TYR A 119 3.52 -9.29 16.20
N ALA A 120 3.16 -8.05 16.53
CA ALA A 120 3.50 -7.36 17.76
C ALA A 120 2.21 -6.93 18.48
N HIS A 121 2.32 -6.33 19.67
CA HIS A 121 1.20 -5.62 20.29
C HIS A 121 0.82 -4.40 19.45
N PHE A 122 -0.44 -3.99 19.54
CA PHE A 122 -0.89 -2.75 18.90
C PHE A 122 -0.30 -1.54 19.66
N ASP A 123 0.64 -0.87 19.06
CA ASP A 123 1.29 0.32 19.62
C ASP A 123 0.39 1.55 19.47
N LYS A 124 -0.62 1.61 20.36
CA LYS A 124 -1.64 2.65 20.31
C LYS A 124 -1.03 4.05 20.41
N ASP A 125 -0.13 4.24 21.37
CA ASP A 125 0.43 5.57 21.66
C ASP A 125 1.38 6.02 20.55
N GLY A 126 2.19 5.11 20.03
CA GLY A 126 3.05 5.39 18.86
C GLY A 126 2.25 5.71 17.60
N ILE A 127 1.18 4.96 17.32
CA ILE A 127 0.29 5.24 16.18
C ILE A 127 -0.44 6.58 16.37
N ASP A 128 -1.02 6.84 17.54
CA ASP A 128 -1.71 8.10 17.83
C ASP A 128 -0.78 9.31 17.66
N ALA A 129 0.45 9.24 18.20
CA ALA A 129 1.44 10.31 18.09
C ALA A 129 1.87 10.52 16.62
N PHE A 130 2.09 9.45 15.88
CA PHE A 130 2.47 9.53 14.47
C PHE A 130 1.37 10.15 13.60
N LEU A 131 0.11 9.72 13.79
CA LEU A 131 -1.02 10.28 13.07
C LEU A 131 -1.22 11.77 13.39
N ALA A 132 -1.05 12.17 14.65
CA ALA A 132 -1.09 13.57 15.05
C ALA A 132 0.01 14.40 14.36
N ALA A 133 1.22 13.86 14.24
CA ALA A 133 2.31 14.52 13.51
C ALA A 133 1.97 14.70 12.02
N LEU A 134 1.41 13.66 11.36
CA LEU A 134 1.04 13.75 9.95
C LEU A 134 -0.10 14.76 9.71
N THR A 135 -1.14 14.75 10.54
CA THR A 135 -2.28 15.69 10.39
C THR A 135 -1.92 17.14 10.68
N ALA A 136 -0.86 17.38 11.44
CA ALA A 136 -0.30 18.72 11.63
C ALA A 136 0.41 19.26 10.37
N ILE A 137 0.85 18.37 9.46
CA ILE A 137 1.54 18.73 8.23
C ILE A 137 0.54 19.01 7.09
N ALA A 138 -0.38 18.06 6.82
CA ALA A 138 -1.35 18.16 5.73
C ALA A 138 -2.57 17.27 5.98
N PRO A 139 -3.72 17.52 5.30
CA PRO A 139 -4.84 16.60 5.29
C PRO A 139 -4.43 15.18 4.89
N CYS A 140 -5.01 14.19 5.58
CA CYS A 140 -4.71 12.79 5.35
C CYS A 140 -5.96 12.02 4.90
N VAL A 141 -5.77 11.01 4.05
CA VAL A 141 -6.76 9.97 3.77
C VAL A 141 -6.11 8.60 3.91
N ALA A 142 -6.84 7.59 4.34
CA ALA A 142 -6.26 6.30 4.67
C ALA A 142 -7.09 5.11 4.15
N VAL A 143 -6.40 4.00 3.88
CA VAL A 143 -7.00 2.67 3.73
C VAL A 143 -6.42 1.70 4.75
N ILE A 144 -7.08 0.58 4.93
CA ILE A 144 -6.64 -0.49 5.81
C ILE A 144 -5.68 -1.43 5.08
N GLY A 145 -4.59 -1.82 5.74
CA GLY A 145 -3.68 -2.84 5.25
C GLY A 145 -4.02 -4.25 5.77
N ASN A 146 -3.24 -5.23 5.38
CA ASN A 146 -3.49 -6.61 5.82
C ASN A 146 -3.05 -6.87 7.27
N HIS A 147 -2.21 -6.04 7.84
CA HIS A 147 -1.80 -6.14 9.23
C HIS A 147 -2.85 -5.61 10.20
N GLU A 148 -3.64 -4.63 9.82
CA GLU A 148 -4.75 -4.13 10.62
C GLU A 148 -6.01 -4.99 10.51
N ARG A 149 -6.14 -5.84 9.48
CA ARG A 149 -7.30 -6.74 9.37
C ARG A 149 -7.34 -7.72 10.54
N GLY A 150 -8.51 -8.07 10.96
CA GLY A 150 -8.71 -8.98 12.07
C GLY A 150 -8.62 -8.28 13.41
N VAL A 151 -7.71 -8.70 14.31
CA VAL A 151 -7.70 -8.29 15.71
C VAL A 151 -7.44 -6.78 15.91
N TYR A 152 -6.74 -6.13 14.99
CA TYR A 152 -6.41 -4.70 15.11
C TYR A 152 -7.34 -3.75 14.33
N ARG A 153 -8.33 -4.26 13.64
CA ARG A 153 -9.19 -3.45 12.79
C ARG A 153 -9.90 -2.34 13.54
N GLU A 154 -10.47 -2.66 14.70
CA GLU A 154 -11.19 -1.69 15.51
C GLU A 154 -10.25 -0.68 16.18
N ASN A 155 -9.07 -1.13 16.64
CA ASN A 155 -8.05 -0.24 17.17
C ASN A 155 -7.59 0.77 16.12
N TYR A 156 -7.38 0.31 14.87
CA TYR A 156 -6.95 1.17 13.76
C TYR A 156 -8.04 2.18 13.37
N ARG A 157 -9.29 1.73 13.30
CA ARG A 157 -10.44 2.62 13.08
C ARG A 157 -10.55 3.70 14.15
N ALA A 158 -10.43 3.33 15.41
CA ALA A 158 -10.47 4.26 16.51
C ALA A 158 -9.32 5.29 16.46
N ALA A 159 -8.10 4.87 16.08
CA ALA A 159 -6.98 5.77 15.90
C ALA A 159 -7.21 6.76 14.75
N MET A 160 -7.70 6.29 13.59
CA MET A 160 -8.04 7.16 12.45
C MET A 160 -9.13 8.16 12.81
N GLN A 161 -10.20 7.70 13.48
CA GLN A 161 -11.29 8.56 13.93
C GLN A 161 -10.80 9.62 14.92
N LYS A 162 -9.95 9.25 15.88
CA LYS A 162 -9.35 10.18 16.85
C LYS A 162 -8.50 11.25 16.16
N ALA A 163 -7.76 10.87 15.12
CA ALA A 163 -6.93 11.78 14.34
C ALA A 163 -7.73 12.61 13.31
N GLY A 164 -9.04 12.36 13.15
CA GLY A 164 -9.86 13.03 12.12
C GLY A 164 -9.53 12.60 10.70
N ILE A 165 -8.91 11.44 10.51
CA ILE A 165 -8.51 10.92 9.19
C ILE A 165 -9.62 10.04 8.61
N PRO A 166 -10.16 10.35 7.41
CA PRO A 166 -11.08 9.48 6.71
C PRO A 166 -10.45 8.12 6.42
N LEU A 167 -10.90 7.05 7.09
CA LEU A 167 -10.57 5.69 6.75
C LEU A 167 -11.52 5.20 5.66
N MET A 168 -11.01 5.06 4.45
CA MET A 168 -11.79 4.67 3.29
C MET A 168 -11.88 3.14 3.19
N GLU A 169 -13.09 2.62 3.27
CA GLU A 169 -13.39 1.19 3.13
C GLU A 169 -14.45 1.00 2.04
N ASN A 170 -14.02 0.91 0.79
CA ASN A 170 -14.86 0.85 -0.41
C ASN A 170 -15.78 2.08 -0.55
N ARG A 171 -15.23 3.25 -0.35
CA ARG A 171 -15.93 4.52 -0.49
C ARG A 171 -15.06 5.60 -1.11
N PHE A 172 -15.70 6.62 -1.68
CA PHE A 172 -15.03 7.82 -2.14
C PHE A 172 -14.86 8.83 -1.01
N GLU A 173 -13.75 9.55 -1.07
CA GLU A 173 -13.52 10.84 -0.45
C GLU A 173 -13.17 11.85 -1.55
N THR A 174 -13.24 13.14 -1.22
CA THR A 174 -13.02 14.20 -2.20
C THR A 174 -11.88 15.11 -1.72
N LEU A 175 -10.86 15.26 -2.57
CA LEU A 175 -9.86 16.31 -2.38
C LEU A 175 -10.42 17.61 -2.96
N GLU A 176 -10.20 18.73 -2.27
CA GLU A 176 -10.67 20.05 -2.68
C GLU A 176 -9.50 21.01 -2.81
N ARG A 177 -9.46 21.78 -3.90
CA ARG A 177 -8.48 22.86 -4.11
C ARG A 177 -9.03 23.89 -5.07
N GLY A 178 -9.00 25.18 -4.66
CA GLY A 178 -9.41 26.30 -5.54
C GLY A 178 -10.84 26.16 -6.07
N GLY A 179 -11.77 25.61 -5.28
CA GLY A 179 -13.16 25.37 -5.67
C GLY A 179 -13.37 24.22 -6.66
N GLN A 180 -12.31 23.48 -7.00
CA GLN A 180 -12.38 22.25 -7.81
C GLN A 180 -12.18 21.00 -6.95
N THR A 181 -12.67 19.88 -7.42
CA THR A 181 -12.67 18.60 -6.71
C THR A 181 -11.93 17.52 -7.48
N LEU A 182 -11.29 16.59 -6.75
CA LEU A 182 -10.67 15.40 -7.30
C LEU A 182 -11.04 14.20 -6.42
N PRO A 183 -11.88 13.27 -6.91
CA PRO A 183 -12.31 12.12 -6.12
C PRO A 183 -11.20 11.10 -5.92
N VAL A 184 -11.16 10.51 -4.73
CA VAL A 184 -10.28 9.41 -4.35
C VAL A 184 -11.11 8.26 -3.85
N TYR A 185 -11.00 7.09 -4.46
CA TYR A 185 -11.64 5.87 -3.96
C TYR A 185 -10.67 5.06 -3.12
N GLY A 186 -11.04 4.75 -1.88
CA GLY A 186 -10.28 3.87 -1.02
C GLY A 186 -10.82 2.45 -1.04
N VAL A 187 -9.95 1.50 -1.35
CA VAL A 187 -10.30 0.07 -1.41
C VAL A 187 -10.33 -0.52 -0.01
N GLY A 188 -11.48 -1.07 0.38
CA GLY A 188 -11.65 -1.80 1.63
C GLY A 188 -11.48 -3.31 1.47
N TYR A 189 -11.83 -4.05 2.52
CA TYR A 189 -11.80 -5.50 2.54
C TYR A 189 -13.13 -6.11 2.95
N PRO A 190 -13.68 -7.01 2.12
CA PRO A 190 -13.22 -7.38 0.78
C PRO A 190 -13.31 -6.22 -0.22
N PRO A 191 -12.45 -6.20 -1.27
CA PRO A 191 -12.55 -5.17 -2.31
C PRO A 191 -13.91 -5.23 -2.99
N LYS A 192 -14.53 -4.06 -3.22
CA LYS A 192 -15.76 -3.96 -4.00
C LYS A 192 -15.45 -3.32 -5.35
N THR A 193 -16.00 -3.90 -6.41
CA THR A 193 -15.97 -3.29 -7.73
C THR A 193 -16.79 -2.00 -7.71
N VAL A 194 -16.22 -0.95 -8.31
CA VAL A 194 -16.91 0.33 -8.49
C VAL A 194 -17.22 0.54 -9.96
N THR A 195 -18.25 1.35 -10.22
CA THR A 195 -18.57 1.80 -11.57
C THR A 195 -17.52 2.79 -12.05
N ALA A 196 -17.19 2.76 -13.33
CA ALA A 196 -16.32 3.74 -13.96
C ALA A 196 -16.80 5.17 -13.69
N THR A 197 -15.86 6.07 -13.52
CA THR A 197 -16.14 7.50 -13.29
C THR A 197 -15.96 8.27 -14.60
N ASP A 198 -16.80 9.29 -14.83
CA ASP A 198 -16.72 10.17 -16.01
C ASP A 198 -15.68 11.30 -15.83
N VAL A 199 -15.05 11.38 -14.68
CA VAL A 199 -14.03 12.39 -14.32
C VAL A 199 -12.76 11.70 -13.87
N PRO A 200 -11.57 12.30 -14.01
CA PRO A 200 -10.37 11.70 -13.46
C PRO A 200 -10.52 11.48 -11.95
N ALA A 201 -10.20 10.27 -11.51
CA ALA A 201 -10.27 9.88 -10.12
C ALA A 201 -8.99 9.15 -9.71
N LEU A 202 -8.67 9.20 -8.43
CA LEU A 202 -7.55 8.50 -7.83
C LEU A 202 -8.04 7.25 -7.09
N LEU A 203 -7.18 6.24 -7.01
CA LEU A 203 -7.40 4.99 -6.31
C LEU A 203 -6.35 4.82 -5.22
N LEU A 204 -6.77 4.68 -3.98
CA LEU A 204 -5.90 4.31 -2.87
C LEU A 204 -6.22 2.88 -2.44
N LEU A 205 -5.23 2.02 -2.46
CA LEU A 205 -5.36 0.61 -2.07
C LEU A 205 -4.10 0.16 -1.34
N HIS A 206 -4.15 -1.00 -0.69
CA HIS A 206 -2.97 -1.53 -0.01
C HIS A 206 -2.20 -2.51 -0.90
N HIS A 207 -2.88 -3.46 -1.56
CA HIS A 207 -2.28 -4.53 -2.36
C HIS A 207 -2.13 -4.14 -3.84
N PRO A 208 -0.91 -4.09 -4.41
CA PRO A 208 -0.71 -3.70 -5.80
C PRO A 208 -1.36 -4.68 -6.80
N GLU A 209 -1.48 -5.96 -6.47
CA GLU A 209 -2.14 -6.97 -7.31
C GLU A 209 -3.63 -6.72 -7.50
N ASP A 210 -4.29 -6.07 -6.55
CA ASP A 210 -5.71 -5.73 -6.64
C ASP A 210 -5.98 -4.61 -7.68
N ALA A 211 -4.96 -3.83 -8.06
CA ALA A 211 -5.11 -2.74 -9.03
C ALA A 211 -5.65 -3.21 -10.40
N ALA A 212 -5.33 -4.45 -10.79
CA ALA A 212 -5.82 -5.03 -12.04
C ALA A 212 -7.35 -5.13 -12.11
N ALA A 213 -8.04 -5.28 -10.97
CA ALA A 213 -9.51 -5.32 -10.91
C ALA A 213 -10.16 -3.96 -11.24
N PHE A 214 -9.40 -2.88 -11.15
CA PHE A 214 -9.87 -1.50 -11.36
C PHE A 214 -9.42 -0.89 -12.70
N LYS A 215 -8.68 -1.64 -13.54
CA LYS A 215 -8.11 -1.12 -14.80
C LYS A 215 -9.12 -0.53 -15.78
N SER A 216 -10.39 -0.93 -15.70
CA SER A 216 -11.48 -0.46 -16.56
C SER A 216 -12.50 0.41 -15.80
N ALA A 217 -12.17 0.84 -14.59
CA ALA A 217 -13.06 1.62 -13.73
C ALA A 217 -12.89 3.15 -13.85
N GLY A 218 -12.05 3.62 -14.80
CA GLY A 218 -11.87 5.05 -15.08
C GLY A 218 -10.90 5.77 -14.16
N PHE A 219 -10.16 5.06 -13.30
CA PHE A 219 -9.13 5.67 -12.47
C PHE A 219 -7.90 6.07 -13.30
N SER A 220 -7.34 7.24 -12.99
CA SER A 220 -6.14 7.76 -13.65
C SER A 220 -4.85 7.37 -12.93
N LEU A 221 -4.92 7.22 -11.61
CA LEU A 221 -3.78 6.89 -10.75
C LEU A 221 -4.22 5.95 -9.64
N ALA A 222 -3.48 4.89 -9.43
CA ALA A 222 -3.55 4.04 -8.25
C ALA A 222 -2.28 4.18 -7.40
N VAL A 223 -2.44 4.17 -6.06
CA VAL A 223 -1.33 4.27 -5.10
C VAL A 223 -1.45 3.15 -4.08
N CYS A 224 -0.34 2.45 -3.81
CA CYS A 224 -0.34 1.32 -2.88
C CYS A 224 1.01 1.09 -2.18
N GLY A 225 1.01 0.14 -1.21
CA GLY A 225 2.17 -0.36 -0.50
C GLY A 225 2.34 -1.87 -0.65
N HIS A 226 2.45 -2.59 0.47
CA HIS A 226 2.44 -4.05 0.63
C HIS A 226 3.64 -4.82 0.07
N ALA A 227 4.20 -4.43 -1.06
CA ALA A 227 5.22 -5.20 -1.78
C ALA A 227 6.61 -5.16 -1.13
N HIS A 228 6.85 -4.23 -0.20
CA HIS A 228 8.13 -4.02 0.48
C HIS A 228 9.36 -4.02 -0.46
N GLY A 229 9.22 -3.47 -1.67
CA GLY A 229 10.29 -3.43 -2.66
C GLY A 229 10.80 -4.81 -3.09
N GLY A 230 10.04 -5.88 -2.82
CA GLY A 230 10.44 -7.25 -3.08
C GLY A 230 11.55 -7.76 -2.15
N GLN A 231 11.69 -7.21 -0.94
CA GLN A 231 12.62 -7.54 0.14
C GLN A 231 14.10 -7.34 -0.25
N ILE A 232 14.60 -8.05 -1.25
CA ILE A 232 15.93 -7.92 -1.82
C ILE A 232 15.80 -7.24 -3.17
N GLY A 233 16.33 -6.02 -3.27
CA GLY A 233 16.33 -5.23 -4.49
C GLY A 233 17.34 -5.78 -5.50
N LEU A 234 16.87 -6.10 -6.69
CA LEU A 234 17.67 -6.47 -7.86
C LEU A 234 17.46 -5.40 -8.96
N GLY A 235 17.90 -4.18 -8.70
CA GLY A 235 17.59 -3.01 -9.51
C GLY A 235 16.08 -2.68 -9.44
N LYS A 236 15.38 -2.68 -10.58
CA LYS A 236 13.91 -2.48 -10.65
C LYS A 236 13.10 -3.74 -10.34
N ARG A 237 13.74 -4.85 -9.97
CA ARG A 237 13.09 -6.13 -9.65
C ARG A 237 13.29 -6.45 -8.18
N GLY A 238 12.35 -7.19 -7.60
CA GLY A 238 12.46 -7.76 -6.27
C GLY A 238 12.55 -9.28 -6.32
N LEU A 239 13.10 -9.89 -5.27
CA LEU A 239 13.18 -11.35 -5.20
C LEU A 239 11.86 -11.97 -4.74
N TYR A 240 11.20 -11.34 -3.75
CA TYR A 240 10.00 -11.88 -3.13
C TYR A 240 9.12 -10.76 -2.57
N ALA A 241 7.83 -10.76 -2.89
CA ALA A 241 6.86 -9.89 -2.24
C ALA A 241 5.71 -10.70 -1.64
N PRO A 242 5.17 -10.30 -0.47
CA PRO A 242 3.93 -10.85 0.06
C PRO A 242 2.82 -10.73 -0.99
N GLY A 243 1.90 -11.70 -1.04
CA GLY A 243 0.81 -11.70 -2.03
C GLY A 243 1.22 -12.14 -3.44
N GLN A 244 2.38 -11.70 -3.93
CA GLN A 244 2.87 -11.99 -5.29
C GLN A 244 3.87 -13.15 -5.39
N GLY A 245 4.54 -13.53 -4.29
CA GLY A 245 5.52 -14.63 -4.28
C GLY A 245 6.91 -14.23 -4.83
N PHE A 246 7.61 -15.19 -5.46
CA PHE A 246 8.93 -14.97 -6.06
C PHE A 246 8.83 -14.27 -7.41
N PHE A 247 9.76 -13.34 -7.67
CA PHE A 247 9.81 -12.49 -8.87
C PHE A 247 8.51 -11.71 -9.08
N PRO A 248 8.12 -10.90 -8.10
CA PRO A 248 6.85 -10.17 -8.14
C PRO A 248 6.83 -9.16 -9.29
N GLN A 249 5.64 -8.93 -9.83
CA GLN A 249 5.41 -7.99 -10.93
C GLN A 249 5.50 -6.53 -10.45
N TYR A 250 4.96 -6.25 -9.28
CA TYR A 250 4.86 -4.90 -8.73
C TYR A 250 5.63 -4.81 -7.41
N VAL A 251 6.74 -4.07 -7.38
CA VAL A 251 7.61 -3.99 -6.20
C VAL A 251 7.86 -2.57 -5.71
N SER A 252 8.12 -1.64 -6.62
CA SER A 252 8.35 -0.23 -6.28
C SER A 252 8.32 0.68 -7.51
N GLY A 253 7.96 1.96 -7.30
CA GLY A 253 7.96 2.98 -8.35
C GLY A 253 6.72 2.98 -9.21
N LEU A 254 6.85 3.50 -10.43
CA LEU A 254 5.75 3.77 -11.35
C LEU A 254 5.58 2.64 -12.37
N TYR A 255 4.35 2.15 -12.50
CA TYR A 255 3.89 1.16 -13.49
C TYR A 255 2.67 1.68 -14.25
N THR A 256 2.24 0.92 -15.26
CA THR A 256 0.98 1.16 -15.98
C THR A 256 0.11 -0.10 -15.93
N VAL A 257 -1.16 0.05 -15.60
CA VAL A 257 -2.17 -1.03 -15.54
C VAL A 257 -3.39 -0.60 -16.36
N GLY A 258 -3.49 -1.06 -17.61
CA GLY A 258 -4.40 -0.46 -18.59
C GLY A 258 -3.96 0.98 -18.87
N ASP A 259 -4.88 1.94 -18.76
CA ASP A 259 -4.58 3.38 -18.90
C ASP A 259 -4.25 4.07 -17.57
N MET A 260 -4.32 3.33 -16.46
CA MET A 260 -4.09 3.83 -15.11
C MET A 260 -2.59 3.76 -14.75
N ALA A 261 -2.03 4.86 -14.24
CA ALA A 261 -0.74 4.85 -13.57
C ALA A 261 -0.86 4.11 -12.23
N LEU A 262 0.13 3.29 -11.87
CA LEU A 262 0.19 2.60 -10.57
C LEU A 262 1.51 2.94 -9.89
N VAL A 263 1.44 3.58 -8.72
CA VAL A 263 2.62 3.85 -7.89
C VAL A 263 2.64 2.89 -6.70
N VAL A 264 3.75 2.19 -6.55
CA VAL A 264 3.98 1.21 -5.48
C VAL A 264 5.07 1.71 -4.56
N SER A 265 4.74 1.95 -3.28
CA SER A 265 5.71 2.26 -2.25
C SER A 265 6.48 1.00 -1.83
N ARG A 266 7.78 1.17 -1.54
CA ARG A 266 8.58 0.11 -0.89
C ARG A 266 8.28 -0.03 0.61
N GLY A 267 7.47 0.87 1.16
CA GLY A 267 7.16 0.92 2.59
C GLY A 267 8.30 1.47 3.45
N LEU A 268 7.96 1.83 4.67
CA LEU A 268 8.80 2.55 5.64
C LEU A 268 9.34 1.63 6.76
N GLY A 269 8.68 0.50 6.97
CA GLY A 269 9.02 -0.52 7.98
C GLY A 269 9.42 -1.86 7.37
N ASP A 270 9.69 -2.83 8.24
CA ASP A 270 9.99 -4.20 7.84
C ASP A 270 8.72 -5.03 7.72
N SER A 271 8.73 -5.99 6.80
CA SER A 271 7.72 -7.04 6.75
C SER A 271 8.09 -8.22 7.69
N SER A 272 7.38 -9.33 7.54
CA SER A 272 7.66 -10.60 8.24
C SER A 272 9.08 -11.15 8.00
N LEU A 273 9.78 -10.68 6.99
CA LEU A 273 11.21 -10.90 6.72
C LEU A 273 11.95 -9.60 7.02
N SER A 274 12.65 -9.53 8.15
CA SER A 274 13.42 -8.35 8.58
C SER A 274 14.75 -8.21 7.80
N LEU A 275 14.72 -8.43 6.48
CA LEU A 275 15.90 -8.32 5.62
C LEU A 275 15.57 -7.45 4.42
N ARG A 276 16.12 -6.23 4.40
CA ARG A 276 16.10 -5.35 3.24
C ARG A 276 17.53 -5.18 2.74
N LEU A 277 17.83 -5.71 1.56
CA LEU A 277 19.12 -5.52 0.88
C LEU A 277 18.91 -4.65 -0.37
N HIS A 278 19.66 -3.57 -0.51
CA HIS A 278 19.51 -2.59 -1.61
C HIS A 278 18.09 -2.09 -1.78
N ASN A 279 17.36 -1.95 -0.67
CA ASN A 279 15.95 -1.65 -0.62
C ASN A 279 15.65 -0.74 0.60
N PRO A 280 16.08 0.53 0.56
CA PRO A 280 15.88 1.47 1.65
C PRO A 280 14.40 1.79 1.87
N PRO A 281 13.99 2.25 3.09
CA PRO A 281 12.67 2.80 3.32
C PRO A 281 12.34 3.89 2.32
N HIS A 282 11.07 4.00 1.91
CA HIS A 282 10.69 4.79 0.76
C HIS A 282 9.47 5.67 1.03
N LEU A 283 9.61 6.96 0.75
CA LEU A 283 8.55 7.95 0.77
C LEU A 283 8.33 8.49 -0.66
N PRO A 284 7.39 7.93 -1.44
CA PRO A 284 6.99 8.54 -2.71
C PRO A 284 6.29 9.87 -2.47
N VAL A 285 6.67 10.88 -3.25
CA VAL A 285 6.01 12.19 -3.32
C VAL A 285 5.56 12.40 -4.75
N LEU A 286 4.25 12.30 -4.97
CA LEU A 286 3.64 12.42 -6.28
C LEU A 286 3.32 13.87 -6.57
N THR A 287 3.65 14.38 -7.75
CA THR A 287 3.21 15.69 -8.20
C THR A 287 2.31 15.52 -9.41
N LEU A 288 1.05 15.99 -9.30
CA LEU A 288 0.06 15.85 -10.35
C LEU A 288 0.19 16.94 -11.39
N TYR A 289 0.09 16.60 -12.66
CA TYR A 289 0.07 17.52 -13.79
C TYR A 289 -1.03 17.16 -14.79
N GLY A 290 -1.68 18.13 -15.39
CA GLY A 290 -2.57 17.93 -16.53
C GLY A 290 -1.78 17.51 -17.78
N LYS A 291 -2.38 16.61 -18.60
CA LYS A 291 -1.92 16.32 -19.97
C LYS A 291 -2.59 17.25 -20.95
#